data_b24fdba8c547bfc707dff6698efe58fb
#
_entry.id   b24fdba8c547bfc707dff6698efe58fb
#
_cell.length_a   1.000
_cell.length_b   1.000
_cell.length_c   1.000
_cell.angle_alpha   90.00
_cell.angle_beta   90.00
_cell.angle_gamma   90.00
#
_symmetry.space_group_name_H-M   'P 1'
#
loop_
_entity.id
_entity.type
_entity.pdbx_description
1 polymer ?
#
loop_
_entity_poly.entity_id
_entity_poly.type
_entity_poly.pdbx_seq_one_letter_code
_entity_poly.pdbx_strand_id
1 'polypeptide(L)'
;KINEESLTLGKGEILLINQFARHEIEAAGQNDIIINFIIKTEFFGRLMSLFDENNIISRFILSAINGRKKHGEHIHFKVGEIDAIQNIMHVIISEIYSNNHLKEIRVNFLVGLLMTELLSNVQASDYHINGSYNESLAMAVLRYIDTDYKTASLKEISCRLNQPNYKVSKLIKDFTGKNFSDLLVEKRLDVLIHLLKHTNHSIIDVINMTGYENASHCYKVFKEKYNMSIKEYRDLNS
;
A
#
# COMPACT_ATOMS: atom_id res chain seq x y z
N LYS A 1 -15.43 -9.30 -19.56
CA LYS A 1 -14.76 -8.13 -20.20
C LYS A 1 -14.32 -7.15 -19.13
N ILE A 2 -13.15 -6.57 -19.24
CA ILE A 2 -12.62 -5.55 -18.33
C ILE A 2 -12.09 -4.40 -19.18
N ASN A 3 -12.60 -3.17 -18.96
CA ASN A 3 -12.18 -1.98 -19.72
C ASN A 3 -12.12 -2.21 -21.25
N GLU A 4 -13.11 -2.91 -21.81
CA GLU A 4 -13.23 -3.28 -23.23
C GLU A 4 -12.33 -4.45 -23.69
N GLU A 5 -11.44 -4.96 -22.85
CA GLU A 5 -10.65 -6.16 -23.15
C GLU A 5 -11.41 -7.42 -22.71
N SER A 6 -11.40 -8.45 -23.56
CA SER A 6 -11.95 -9.76 -23.22
C SER A 6 -10.90 -10.58 -22.48
N LEU A 7 -11.25 -11.07 -21.30
CA LEU A 7 -10.40 -11.91 -20.47
C LEU A 7 -11.15 -13.17 -20.10
N THR A 8 -10.51 -14.33 -20.25
CA THR A 8 -11.04 -15.61 -19.80
C THR A 8 -10.38 -16.00 -18.49
N LEU A 9 -11.18 -16.23 -17.46
CA LEU A 9 -10.71 -16.68 -16.15
C LEU A 9 -10.86 -18.19 -16.06
N GLY A 10 -9.76 -18.90 -15.89
CA GLY A 10 -9.74 -20.36 -15.75
C GLY A 10 -10.04 -20.80 -14.32
N LYS A 11 -10.19 -22.11 -14.13
CA LYS A 11 -10.43 -22.71 -12.82
C LYS A 11 -9.27 -22.43 -11.87
N GLY A 12 -9.57 -21.93 -10.67
CA GLY A 12 -8.58 -21.61 -9.64
C GLY A 12 -7.75 -20.36 -9.90
N GLU A 13 -8.00 -19.66 -11.01
CA GLU A 13 -7.33 -18.38 -11.28
C GLU A 13 -7.96 -17.24 -10.48
N ILE A 14 -7.16 -16.23 -10.20
CA ILE A 14 -7.55 -15.08 -9.37
C ILE A 14 -7.41 -13.79 -10.17
N LEU A 15 -8.43 -12.96 -10.09
CA LEU A 15 -8.46 -11.65 -10.72
C LEU A 15 -8.65 -10.56 -9.66
N LEU A 16 -7.66 -9.69 -9.53
CA LEU A 16 -7.81 -8.47 -8.73
C LEU A 16 -8.27 -7.33 -9.62
N ILE A 17 -9.32 -6.65 -9.19
CA ILE A 17 -9.93 -5.52 -9.92
C ILE A 17 -10.01 -4.34 -8.96
N ASN A 18 -9.58 -3.16 -9.40
CA ASN A 18 -9.79 -1.95 -8.62
C ASN A 18 -11.20 -1.39 -8.85
N GLN A 19 -11.63 -0.49 -7.97
CA GLN A 19 -12.96 0.12 -7.98
C GLN A 19 -13.28 0.97 -9.24
N PHE A 20 -12.30 1.25 -10.09
CA PHE A 20 -12.45 2.07 -11.29
C PHE A 20 -12.54 1.21 -12.57
N ALA A 21 -12.23 -0.08 -12.49
CA ALA A 21 -12.31 -0.98 -13.62
C ALA A 21 -13.79 -1.30 -13.95
N ARG A 22 -14.21 -0.91 -15.14
CA ARG A 22 -15.49 -1.35 -15.65
C ARG A 22 -15.36 -2.82 -16.06
N HIS A 23 -16.21 -3.64 -15.49
CA HIS A 23 -16.18 -5.06 -15.81
C HIS A 23 -17.59 -5.61 -16.03
N GLU A 24 -17.67 -6.56 -16.93
CA GLU A 24 -18.87 -7.32 -17.26
C GLU A 24 -18.52 -8.81 -17.23
N ILE A 25 -19.32 -9.58 -16.53
CA ILE A 25 -19.17 -11.03 -16.46
C ILE A 25 -20.21 -11.63 -17.40
N GLU A 26 -19.76 -12.38 -18.40
CA GLU A 26 -20.65 -13.17 -19.23
C GLU A 26 -21.22 -14.33 -18.40
N ALA A 27 -22.34 -14.88 -18.84
CA ALA A 27 -22.98 -15.98 -18.14
C ALA A 27 -22.01 -17.14 -17.97
N ALA A 28 -21.80 -17.54 -16.72
CA ALA A 28 -20.97 -18.69 -16.37
C ALA A 28 -21.60 -19.98 -16.87
N GLY A 29 -20.78 -20.98 -17.17
CA GLY A 29 -21.26 -22.30 -17.54
C GLY A 29 -22.02 -22.97 -16.40
N GLN A 30 -22.78 -24.02 -16.70
CA GLN A 30 -23.65 -24.71 -15.73
C GLN A 30 -22.92 -25.28 -14.51
N ASN A 31 -21.59 -25.51 -14.61
CA ASN A 31 -20.74 -26.06 -13.56
C ASN A 31 -19.73 -25.05 -13.01
N ASP A 32 -19.82 -23.77 -13.38
CA ASP A 32 -18.89 -22.76 -12.95
C ASP A 32 -19.40 -22.05 -11.70
N ILE A 33 -18.49 -21.86 -10.75
CA ILE A 33 -18.73 -21.07 -9.53
C ILE A 33 -17.73 -19.93 -9.52
N ILE A 34 -18.25 -18.71 -9.52
CA ILE A 34 -17.45 -17.49 -9.40
C ILE A 34 -17.69 -16.91 -8.01
N ILE A 35 -16.61 -16.68 -7.27
CA ILE A 35 -16.66 -16.09 -5.94
C ILE A 35 -16.04 -14.69 -5.98
N ASN A 36 -16.82 -13.68 -5.63
CA ASN A 36 -16.36 -12.31 -5.54
C ASN A 36 -16.09 -11.93 -4.10
N PHE A 37 -14.85 -11.48 -3.82
CA PHE A 37 -14.46 -10.91 -2.54
C PHE A 37 -14.32 -9.39 -2.67
N ILE A 38 -15.03 -8.65 -1.82
CA ILE A 38 -14.89 -7.19 -1.74
C ILE A 38 -13.99 -6.89 -0.55
N ILE A 39 -12.80 -6.36 -0.83
CA ILE A 39 -11.82 -6.01 0.19
C ILE A 39 -11.83 -4.49 0.38
N LYS A 40 -12.07 -4.05 1.61
CA LYS A 40 -12.08 -2.62 1.95
C LYS A 40 -10.67 -2.03 1.93
N THR A 41 -10.56 -0.79 1.50
CA THR A 41 -9.27 -0.07 1.38
C THR A 41 -8.53 0.06 2.72
N GLU A 42 -9.25 0.16 3.84
CA GLU A 42 -8.67 0.23 5.19
C GLU A 42 -7.89 -1.04 5.58
N PHE A 43 -8.29 -2.19 5.03
CA PHE A 43 -7.57 -3.44 5.20
C PHE A 43 -6.17 -3.35 4.57
N PHE A 44 -6.10 -2.82 3.36
CA PHE A 44 -4.84 -2.67 2.63
C PHE A 44 -3.88 -1.68 3.28
N GLY A 45 -4.37 -0.62 3.92
CA GLY A 45 -3.53 0.33 4.65
C GLY A 45 -2.68 -0.33 5.75
N ARG A 46 -3.20 -1.38 6.37
CA ARG A 46 -2.47 -2.18 7.38
C ARG A 46 -1.50 -3.17 6.75
N LEU A 47 -1.84 -3.75 5.60
CA LEU A 47 -0.97 -4.69 4.88
C LEU A 47 0.21 -4.00 4.19
N MET A 48 0.04 -2.75 3.75
CA MET A 48 1.09 -2.00 3.04
C MET A 48 2.37 -1.84 3.87
N SER A 49 2.28 -1.80 5.20
CA SER A 49 3.46 -1.76 6.06
C SER A 49 4.29 -3.06 6.07
N LEU A 50 3.74 -4.15 5.55
CA LEU A 50 4.38 -5.47 5.50
C LEU A 50 4.99 -5.77 4.12
N PHE A 51 4.60 -5.03 3.09
CA PHE A 51 5.04 -5.28 1.72
C PHE A 51 6.05 -4.24 1.25
N ASP A 52 7.03 -4.69 0.48
CA ASP A 52 7.89 -3.80 -0.28
C ASP A 52 7.03 -3.00 -1.28
N GLU A 53 7.13 -1.67 -1.24
CA GLU A 53 6.37 -0.76 -2.08
C GLU A 53 6.63 -0.94 -3.59
N ASN A 54 7.66 -1.69 -3.96
CA ASN A 54 7.98 -1.93 -5.37
C ASN A 54 7.30 -3.12 -6.01
N ASN A 55 6.64 -3.94 -5.23
CA ASN A 55 5.94 -5.06 -5.81
C ASN A 55 4.63 -4.60 -6.49
N ILE A 56 4.16 -5.44 -7.40
CA ILE A 56 3.00 -5.14 -8.22
C ILE A 56 1.71 -5.01 -7.44
N ILE A 57 1.52 -5.83 -6.40
CA ILE A 57 0.32 -5.80 -5.56
C ILE A 57 0.29 -4.49 -4.77
N SER A 58 1.43 -4.06 -4.21
CA SER A 58 1.51 -2.76 -3.53
C SER A 58 1.15 -1.61 -4.48
N ARG A 59 1.64 -1.63 -5.71
CA ARG A 59 1.30 -0.62 -6.73
C ARG A 59 -0.18 -0.62 -7.06
N PHE A 60 -0.77 -1.80 -7.27
CA PHE A 60 -2.21 -1.96 -7.52
C PHE A 60 -3.05 -1.44 -6.35
N ILE A 61 -2.68 -1.81 -5.11
CA ILE A 61 -3.37 -1.38 -3.90
C ILE A 61 -3.27 0.15 -3.73
N LEU A 62 -2.09 0.74 -3.93
CA LEU A 62 -1.91 2.19 -3.85
C LEU A 62 -2.74 2.92 -4.90
N SER A 63 -2.83 2.39 -6.12
CA SER A 63 -3.71 2.90 -7.16
C SER A 63 -5.19 2.86 -6.72
N ALA A 64 -5.62 1.76 -6.10
CA ALA A 64 -6.98 1.60 -5.58
C ALA A 64 -7.29 2.54 -4.40
N ILE A 65 -6.35 2.74 -3.46
CA ILE A 65 -6.55 3.60 -2.28
C ILE A 65 -6.58 5.09 -2.67
N ASN A 66 -5.66 5.52 -3.53
CA ASN A 66 -5.48 6.94 -3.81
C ASN A 66 -6.56 7.57 -4.71
N GLY A 67 -7.40 6.78 -5.34
CA GLY A 67 -8.67 7.18 -5.98
C GLY A 67 -8.65 8.30 -7.02
N ARG A 68 -7.48 8.88 -7.31
CA ARG A 68 -7.35 10.07 -8.16
C ARG A 68 -7.16 9.77 -9.64
N LYS A 69 -6.70 8.60 -9.99
CA LYS A 69 -6.68 8.12 -11.36
C LYS A 69 -7.89 7.22 -11.58
N LYS A 70 -8.87 7.72 -12.31
CA LYS A 70 -10.08 7.00 -12.71
C LYS A 70 -9.80 5.94 -13.78
N HIS A 71 -8.62 5.32 -13.77
CA HIS A 71 -8.31 4.23 -14.70
C HIS A 71 -8.56 2.90 -14.00
N GLY A 72 -9.43 2.11 -14.60
CA GLY A 72 -9.68 0.76 -14.17
C GLY A 72 -8.43 -0.11 -14.38
N GLU A 73 -7.92 -0.70 -13.32
CA GLU A 73 -6.79 -1.62 -13.35
C GLU A 73 -7.20 -2.99 -12.89
N HIS A 74 -6.54 -4.01 -13.42
CA HIS A 74 -6.71 -5.39 -12.98
C HIS A 74 -5.39 -6.13 -13.04
N ILE A 75 -5.28 -7.18 -12.23
CA ILE A 75 -4.18 -8.13 -12.26
C ILE A 75 -4.79 -9.53 -12.36
N HIS A 76 -4.40 -10.28 -13.39
CA HIS A 76 -4.82 -11.66 -13.60
C HIS A 76 -3.70 -12.62 -13.16
N PHE A 77 -3.98 -13.43 -12.16
CA PHE A 77 -3.07 -14.44 -11.62
C PHE A 77 -3.47 -15.82 -12.13
N LYS A 78 -2.66 -16.41 -13.00
CA LYS A 78 -2.83 -17.77 -13.52
C LYS A 78 -2.26 -18.81 -12.55
N VAL A 79 -2.88 -18.91 -11.40
CA VAL A 79 -2.40 -19.68 -10.25
C VAL A 79 -3.24 -20.93 -9.96
N GLY A 80 -4.05 -21.37 -10.93
CA GLY A 80 -4.97 -22.50 -10.77
C GLY A 80 -4.30 -23.80 -10.34
N GLU A 81 -3.04 -24.03 -10.77
CA GLU A 81 -2.26 -25.23 -10.47
C GLU A 81 -1.34 -25.08 -9.25
N ILE A 82 -1.43 -23.98 -8.49
CA ILE A 82 -0.59 -23.74 -7.33
C ILE A 82 -1.32 -24.16 -6.06
N ASP A 83 -1.06 -25.36 -5.57
CA ASP A 83 -1.72 -25.96 -4.42
C ASP A 83 -1.72 -25.07 -3.17
N ALA A 84 -0.62 -24.38 -2.88
CA ALA A 84 -0.53 -23.48 -1.73
C ALA A 84 -1.60 -22.37 -1.80
N ILE A 85 -1.78 -21.75 -2.97
CA ILE A 85 -2.77 -20.69 -3.18
C ILE A 85 -4.18 -21.27 -3.12
N GLN A 86 -4.42 -22.42 -3.76
CA GLN A 86 -5.74 -23.07 -3.75
C GLN A 86 -6.15 -23.46 -2.32
N ASN A 87 -5.23 -24.01 -1.54
CA ASN A 87 -5.49 -24.37 -0.13
C ASN A 87 -5.84 -23.12 0.72
N ILE A 88 -5.11 -22.01 0.53
CA ILE A 88 -5.42 -20.76 1.24
C ILE A 88 -6.84 -20.28 0.87
N MET A 89 -7.18 -20.30 -0.43
CA MET A 89 -8.52 -19.92 -0.89
C MET A 89 -9.61 -20.79 -0.29
N HIS A 90 -9.41 -22.12 -0.22
CA HIS A 90 -10.34 -23.03 0.43
C HIS A 90 -10.53 -22.70 1.92
N VAL A 91 -9.44 -22.40 2.62
CA VAL A 91 -9.51 -22.04 4.05
C VAL A 91 -10.22 -20.70 4.23
N ILE A 92 -9.98 -19.69 3.38
CA ILE A 92 -10.70 -18.41 3.42
C ILE A 92 -12.20 -18.64 3.27
N ILE A 93 -12.60 -19.39 2.27
CA ILE A 93 -14.03 -19.69 1.99
C ILE A 93 -14.63 -20.39 3.21
N SER A 94 -13.99 -21.44 3.72
CA SER A 94 -14.45 -22.17 4.89
C SER A 94 -14.60 -21.26 6.12
N GLU A 95 -13.63 -20.37 6.35
CA GLU A 95 -13.66 -19.47 7.51
C GLU A 95 -14.77 -18.42 7.41
N ILE A 96 -15.06 -17.89 6.21
CA ILE A 96 -16.16 -16.94 5.98
C ILE A 96 -17.51 -17.54 6.39
N TYR A 97 -17.72 -18.83 6.12
CA TYR A 97 -18.95 -19.54 6.50
C TYR A 97 -18.93 -20.13 7.92
N SER A 98 -17.81 -20.00 8.64
CA SER A 98 -17.72 -20.50 10.00
C SER A 98 -18.47 -19.60 11.00
N ASN A 99 -18.90 -20.18 12.11
CA ASN A 99 -19.46 -19.45 13.26
C ASN A 99 -18.38 -19.05 14.28
N ASN A 100 -17.11 -19.04 13.90
CA ASN A 100 -16.01 -18.68 14.78
C ASN A 100 -16.05 -17.19 15.11
N HIS A 101 -15.98 -16.85 16.40
CA HIS A 101 -15.95 -15.44 16.86
C HIS A 101 -14.68 -14.67 16.43
N LEU A 102 -13.60 -15.37 16.07
CA LEU A 102 -12.35 -14.80 15.57
C LEU A 102 -12.27 -14.79 14.03
N LYS A 103 -13.35 -15.13 13.32
CA LYS A 103 -13.31 -15.29 11.86
C LYS A 103 -12.78 -14.07 11.11
N GLU A 104 -13.15 -12.87 11.52
CA GLU A 104 -12.67 -11.65 10.87
C GLU A 104 -11.15 -11.49 10.97
N ILE A 105 -10.58 -11.77 12.14
CA ILE A 105 -9.13 -11.73 12.35
C ILE A 105 -8.45 -12.80 11.50
N ARG A 106 -8.98 -14.02 11.52
CA ARG A 106 -8.43 -15.16 10.78
C ARG A 106 -8.48 -14.91 9.26
N VAL A 107 -9.61 -14.45 8.74
CA VAL A 107 -9.74 -14.09 7.32
C VAL A 107 -8.75 -12.99 6.94
N ASN A 108 -8.54 -11.98 7.78
CA ASN A 108 -7.57 -10.93 7.53
C ASN A 108 -6.12 -11.47 7.40
N PHE A 109 -5.71 -12.40 8.29
CA PHE A 109 -4.41 -13.05 8.18
C PHE A 109 -4.29 -13.94 6.95
N LEU A 110 -5.34 -14.69 6.62
CA LEU A 110 -5.37 -15.55 5.44
C LEU A 110 -5.30 -14.74 4.13
N VAL A 111 -6.00 -13.61 4.05
CA VAL A 111 -5.89 -12.71 2.90
C VAL A 111 -4.49 -12.10 2.81
N GLY A 112 -3.87 -11.74 3.94
CA GLY A 112 -2.48 -11.30 3.96
C GLY A 112 -1.53 -12.38 3.42
N LEU A 113 -1.68 -13.63 3.87
CA LEU A 113 -0.91 -14.76 3.39
C LEU A 113 -1.15 -15.01 1.88
N LEU A 114 -2.41 -14.96 1.44
CA LEU A 114 -2.74 -15.07 0.01
C LEU A 114 -2.00 -14.02 -0.82
N MET A 115 -1.96 -12.76 -0.37
CA MET A 115 -1.25 -11.69 -1.08
C MET A 115 0.25 -11.98 -1.15
N THR A 116 0.88 -12.53 -0.10
CA THR A 116 2.31 -12.91 -0.13
C THR A 116 2.56 -14.07 -1.09
N GLU A 117 1.69 -15.07 -1.13
CA GLU A 117 1.80 -16.19 -2.08
C GLU A 117 1.60 -15.73 -3.53
N LEU A 118 0.64 -14.85 -3.78
CA LEU A 118 0.46 -14.25 -5.10
C LEU A 118 1.70 -13.49 -5.55
N LEU A 119 2.34 -12.73 -4.64
CA LEU A 119 3.59 -12.04 -4.93
C LEU A 119 4.74 -12.98 -5.23
N SER A 120 4.87 -14.07 -4.49
CA SER A 120 5.93 -15.07 -4.67
C SER A 120 5.81 -15.81 -6.01
N ASN A 121 4.61 -15.86 -6.57
CA ASN A 121 4.30 -16.59 -7.80
C ASN A 121 4.00 -15.68 -9.00
N VAL A 122 4.24 -14.38 -8.88
CA VAL A 122 4.05 -13.43 -9.98
C VAL A 122 5.17 -13.55 -10.97
N GLN A 123 4.88 -13.95 -12.21
CA GLN A 123 5.77 -13.83 -13.36
C GLN A 123 5.48 -12.49 -14.07
N ALA A 124 6.54 -11.85 -14.59
CA ALA A 124 6.42 -10.52 -15.21
C ALA A 124 5.43 -10.50 -16.40
N SER A 125 5.14 -11.64 -17.00
CA SER A 125 4.22 -11.83 -18.13
C SER A 125 2.74 -11.92 -17.76
N ASP A 126 2.39 -12.08 -16.49
CA ASP A 126 1.02 -12.40 -16.09
C ASP A 126 0.15 -11.18 -15.78
N TYR A 127 0.65 -9.98 -16.02
CA TYR A 127 -0.13 -8.79 -15.72
C TYR A 127 0.05 -7.62 -16.68
N HIS A 128 -1.06 -7.05 -17.03
CA HIS A 128 -1.14 -5.77 -17.72
C HIS A 128 -1.40 -4.67 -16.69
N ILE A 129 -0.34 -4.17 -16.05
CA ILE A 129 -0.46 -2.85 -15.44
C ILE A 129 -0.14 -1.85 -16.53
N ASN A 130 -1.12 -1.11 -16.95
CA ASN A 130 -0.92 0.18 -17.62
C ASN A 130 -0.35 1.19 -16.62
N GLY A 131 0.68 0.80 -15.87
CA GLY A 131 1.43 1.67 -14.99
C GLY A 131 2.16 2.68 -15.84
N SER A 132 1.65 3.91 -15.91
CA SER A 132 2.31 4.96 -16.65
C SER A 132 3.71 5.18 -16.07
N TYR A 133 4.66 5.59 -16.91
CA TYR A 133 5.99 6.06 -16.49
C TYR A 133 5.92 6.97 -15.24
N ASN A 134 4.87 7.78 -15.14
CA ASN A 134 4.60 8.64 -14.00
C ASN A 134 4.34 7.86 -12.69
N GLU A 135 3.74 6.70 -12.73
CA GLU A 135 3.53 5.87 -11.52
C GLU A 135 4.84 5.31 -10.98
N SER A 136 5.68 4.82 -11.89
CA SER A 136 7.02 4.34 -11.51
C SER A 136 7.86 5.47 -10.87
N LEU A 137 7.74 6.69 -11.40
CA LEU A 137 8.38 7.86 -10.79
C LEU A 137 7.80 8.22 -9.42
N ALA A 138 6.46 8.19 -9.25
CA ALA A 138 5.83 8.47 -7.97
C ALA A 138 6.25 7.46 -6.90
N MET A 139 6.28 6.17 -7.25
CA MET A 139 6.76 5.11 -6.35
C MET A 139 8.21 5.30 -5.95
N ALA A 140 9.09 5.67 -6.89
CA ALA A 140 10.48 5.97 -6.58
C ALA A 140 10.63 7.13 -5.58
N VAL A 141 9.76 8.16 -5.68
CA VAL A 141 9.72 9.28 -4.70
C VAL A 141 9.28 8.79 -3.33
N LEU A 142 8.22 7.98 -3.25
CA LEU A 142 7.73 7.45 -1.98
C LEU A 142 8.76 6.57 -1.29
N ARG A 143 9.41 5.69 -2.04
CA ARG A 143 10.52 4.88 -1.51
C ARG A 143 11.65 5.76 -0.97
N TYR A 144 12.06 6.76 -1.72
CA TYR A 144 13.11 7.67 -1.28
C TYR A 144 12.75 8.36 0.04
N ILE A 145 11.50 8.79 0.21
CA ILE A 145 11.03 9.34 1.48
C ILE A 145 11.11 8.28 2.57
N ASP A 146 10.75 7.02 2.29
CA ASP A 146 10.75 5.96 3.28
C ASP A 146 12.14 5.55 3.74
N THR A 147 13.10 5.44 2.83
CA THR A 147 14.48 5.00 3.12
C THR A 147 15.39 6.12 3.59
N ASP A 148 15.31 7.29 2.94
CA ASP A 148 16.22 8.41 3.15
C ASP A 148 15.61 9.56 3.97
N TYR A 149 14.50 9.35 4.67
CA TYR A 149 13.72 10.39 5.37
C TYR A 149 14.55 11.39 6.20
N LYS A 150 15.71 10.99 6.72
CA LYS A 150 16.56 11.88 7.53
C LYS A 150 17.10 13.05 6.72
N THR A 151 17.51 12.80 5.50
CA THR A 151 18.18 13.76 4.61
C THR A 151 17.39 14.07 3.34
N ALA A 152 16.23 13.43 3.16
CA ALA A 152 15.45 13.52 1.94
C ALA A 152 15.10 14.96 1.56
N SER A 153 15.31 15.27 0.27
CA SER A 153 14.94 16.55 -0.33
C SER A 153 14.32 16.35 -1.71
N LEU A 154 13.35 17.20 -2.07
CA LEU A 154 12.74 17.18 -3.39
C LEU A 154 13.78 17.41 -4.51
N LYS A 155 14.78 18.27 -4.25
CA LYS A 155 15.84 18.57 -5.22
C LYS A 155 16.66 17.32 -5.53
N GLU A 156 17.03 16.57 -4.51
CA GLU A 156 17.86 15.37 -4.67
C GLU A 156 17.13 14.28 -5.43
N ILE A 157 15.89 13.94 -5.03
CA ILE A 157 15.13 12.91 -5.74
C ILE A 157 14.81 13.31 -7.17
N SER A 158 14.55 14.59 -7.41
CA SER A 158 14.33 15.10 -8.77
C SER A 158 15.58 14.93 -9.65
N CYS A 159 16.76 15.17 -9.08
CA CYS A 159 18.03 14.93 -9.75
C CYS A 159 18.25 13.44 -10.05
N ARG A 160 18.04 12.56 -9.06
CA ARG A 160 18.14 11.09 -9.23
C ARG A 160 17.21 10.55 -10.32
N LEU A 161 16.00 11.12 -10.42
CA LEU A 161 15.00 10.75 -11.43
C LEU A 161 15.19 11.46 -12.78
N ASN A 162 16.18 12.32 -12.91
CA ASN A 162 16.40 13.17 -14.07
C ASN A 162 15.12 13.90 -14.51
N GLN A 163 14.40 14.46 -13.52
CA GLN A 163 13.16 15.20 -13.74
C GLN A 163 13.22 16.58 -13.05
N PRO A 164 12.57 17.62 -13.64
CA PRO A 164 12.45 18.91 -12.99
C PRO A 164 11.68 18.84 -11.66
N ASN A 165 12.09 19.63 -10.65
CA ASN A 165 11.45 19.66 -9.33
C ASN A 165 9.94 19.89 -9.39
N TYR A 166 9.49 20.83 -10.25
CA TYR A 166 8.06 21.12 -10.38
C TYR A 166 7.25 19.94 -10.90
N LYS A 167 7.85 19.12 -11.78
CA LYS A 167 7.20 17.94 -12.35
C LYS A 167 7.08 16.84 -11.30
N VAL A 168 8.15 16.59 -10.53
CA VAL A 168 8.13 15.62 -9.42
C VAL A 168 7.16 16.06 -8.33
N SER A 169 7.17 17.36 -7.95
CA SER A 169 6.24 17.91 -6.97
C SER A 169 4.77 17.77 -7.40
N LYS A 170 4.46 18.09 -8.65
CA LYS A 170 3.12 17.92 -9.21
C LYS A 170 2.73 16.45 -9.24
N LEU A 171 3.63 15.60 -9.74
CA LEU A 171 3.42 14.16 -9.84
C LEU A 171 3.05 13.53 -8.50
N ILE A 172 3.85 13.80 -7.45
CA ILE A 172 3.60 13.22 -6.13
C ILE A 172 2.30 13.75 -5.53
N LYS A 173 2.00 15.04 -5.73
CA LYS A 173 0.72 15.63 -5.29
C LYS A 173 -0.47 15.03 -6.03
N ASP A 174 -0.36 14.83 -7.33
CA ASP A 174 -1.42 14.19 -8.14
C ASP A 174 -1.60 12.72 -7.76
N PHE A 175 -0.53 12.03 -7.36
CA PHE A 175 -0.55 10.62 -7.01
C PHE A 175 -1.05 10.38 -5.57
N THR A 176 -0.55 11.16 -4.58
CA THR A 176 -0.83 10.92 -3.15
C THR A 176 -1.85 11.88 -2.55
N GLY A 177 -2.10 13.00 -3.19
CA GLY A 177 -2.89 14.08 -2.63
C GLY A 177 -2.13 15.05 -1.75
N LYS A 178 -0.89 14.72 -1.38
CA LYS A 178 -0.05 15.47 -0.48
C LYS A 178 1.19 15.97 -1.21
N ASN A 179 1.77 17.04 -0.74
CA ASN A 179 3.06 17.47 -1.28
C ASN A 179 4.21 16.66 -0.67
N PHE A 180 5.39 16.75 -1.27
CA PHE A 180 6.58 16.03 -0.80
C PHE A 180 6.92 16.34 0.67
N SER A 181 6.81 17.61 1.08
CA SER A 181 7.12 18.02 2.45
C SER A 181 6.15 17.43 3.47
N ASP A 182 4.86 17.35 3.13
CA ASP A 182 3.85 16.76 4.02
C ASP A 182 4.11 15.27 4.23
N LEU A 183 4.42 14.53 3.15
CA LEU A 183 4.77 13.11 3.22
C LEU A 183 6.04 12.87 4.06
N LEU A 184 7.05 13.71 3.87
CA LEU A 184 8.29 13.62 4.63
C LEU A 184 8.07 13.90 6.12
N VAL A 185 7.25 14.90 6.45
CA VAL A 185 6.86 15.20 7.82
C VAL A 185 6.10 14.03 8.45
N GLU A 186 5.16 13.44 7.73
CA GLU A 186 4.42 12.27 8.22
C GLU A 186 5.38 11.11 8.52
N LYS A 187 6.26 10.77 7.60
CA LYS A 187 7.25 9.70 7.81
C LYS A 187 8.13 9.96 9.03
N ARG A 188 8.65 11.17 9.16
CA ARG A 188 9.48 11.55 10.32
C ARG A 188 8.72 11.45 11.63
N LEU A 189 7.46 11.85 11.66
CA LEU A 189 6.62 11.73 12.86
C LEU A 189 6.31 10.27 13.21
N ASP A 190 6.08 9.41 12.22
CA ASP A 190 5.84 7.99 12.45
C ASP A 190 7.08 7.31 13.06
N VAL A 191 8.28 7.62 12.52
CA VAL A 191 9.54 7.14 13.10
C VAL A 191 9.77 7.71 14.51
N LEU A 192 9.45 9.00 14.73
CA LEU A 192 9.55 9.63 16.04
C LEU A 192 8.69 8.90 17.07
N ILE A 193 7.44 8.62 16.74
CA ILE A 193 6.52 7.88 17.62
C ILE A 193 7.06 6.48 17.92
N HIS A 194 7.55 5.79 16.88
CA HIS A 194 8.15 4.47 17.08
C HIS A 194 9.31 4.51 18.07
N LEU A 195 10.24 5.45 17.89
CA LEU A 195 11.38 5.61 18.80
C LEU A 195 10.97 6.02 20.22
N LEU A 196 9.97 6.89 20.36
CA LEU A 196 9.43 7.29 21.66
C LEU A 196 8.86 6.11 22.46
N LYS A 197 8.22 5.15 21.79
CA LYS A 197 7.60 3.97 22.42
C LYS A 197 8.59 2.85 22.73
N HIS A 198 9.63 2.71 21.93
CA HIS A 198 10.50 1.53 21.97
C HIS A 198 11.92 1.82 22.44
N THR A 199 12.22 3.07 22.80
CA THR A 199 13.57 3.45 23.29
C THR A 199 13.50 4.41 24.47
N ASN A 200 14.58 4.41 25.28
CA ASN A 200 14.73 5.32 26.41
C ASN A 200 15.60 6.55 26.06
N HIS A 201 15.83 6.84 24.79
CA HIS A 201 16.59 8.03 24.39
C HIS A 201 15.91 9.32 24.83
N SER A 202 16.67 10.38 25.04
CA SER A 202 16.10 11.70 25.34
C SER A 202 15.20 12.17 24.17
N ILE A 203 14.19 12.99 24.45
CA ILE A 203 13.29 13.52 23.39
C ILE A 203 14.10 14.25 22.31
N ILE A 204 15.14 14.98 22.72
CA ILE A 204 16.02 15.70 21.80
C ILE A 204 16.80 14.72 20.90
N ASP A 205 17.32 13.63 21.45
CA ASP A 205 18.03 12.62 20.66
C ASP A 205 17.08 11.96 19.65
N VAL A 206 15.87 11.61 20.10
CA VAL A 206 14.85 11.04 19.21
C VAL A 206 14.51 12.00 18.06
N ILE A 207 14.32 13.30 18.35
CA ILE A 207 14.07 14.31 17.31
C ILE A 207 15.23 14.34 16.30
N ASN A 208 16.48 14.38 16.79
CA ASN A 208 17.66 14.39 15.92
C ASN A 208 17.76 13.12 15.06
N MET A 209 17.41 11.95 15.62
CA MET A 209 17.39 10.66 14.90
C MET A 209 16.38 10.64 13.75
N THR A 210 15.35 11.47 13.79
CA THR A 210 14.32 11.55 12.75
C THR A 210 14.66 12.54 11.62
N GLY A 211 15.80 13.23 11.69
CA GLY A 211 16.26 14.14 10.64
C GLY A 211 15.64 15.53 10.69
N TYR A 212 15.08 15.94 11.82
CA TYR A 212 14.72 17.34 12.04
C TYR A 212 15.98 18.15 12.40
N GLU A 213 16.32 19.14 11.58
CA GLU A 213 17.42 20.08 11.87
C GLU A 213 17.03 21.08 12.96
N ASN A 214 15.74 21.34 13.12
CA ASN A 214 15.21 22.27 14.11
C ASN A 214 14.17 21.58 15.00
N ALA A 215 14.52 21.36 16.25
CA ALA A 215 13.64 20.74 17.24
C ALA A 215 12.33 21.53 17.45
N SER A 216 12.38 22.87 17.39
CA SER A 216 11.19 23.71 17.55
C SER A 216 10.15 23.46 16.46
N HIS A 217 10.59 23.20 15.23
CA HIS A 217 9.69 22.80 14.14
C HIS A 217 9.05 21.45 14.41
N CYS A 218 9.80 20.47 14.90
CA CYS A 218 9.27 19.15 15.27
C CYS A 218 8.20 19.27 16.36
N TYR A 219 8.47 20.03 17.45
CA TYR A 219 7.49 20.26 18.51
C TYR A 219 6.20 20.88 18.00
N LYS A 220 6.30 21.87 17.12
CA LYS A 220 5.14 22.55 16.54
C LYS A 220 4.28 21.57 15.73
N VAL A 221 4.89 20.88 14.78
CA VAL A 221 4.19 19.96 13.88
C VAL A 221 3.59 18.77 14.65
N PHE A 222 4.31 18.27 15.65
CA PHE A 222 3.80 17.19 16.51
C PHE A 222 2.55 17.65 17.27
N LYS A 223 2.60 18.83 17.90
CA LYS A 223 1.47 19.39 18.65
C LYS A 223 0.26 19.66 17.74
N GLU A 224 0.48 20.14 16.52
CA GLU A 224 -0.59 20.35 15.53
C GLU A 224 -1.26 19.03 15.10
N LYS A 225 -0.49 17.95 14.94
CA LYS A 225 -1.03 16.65 14.50
C LYS A 225 -1.70 15.86 15.61
N TYR A 226 -1.14 15.88 16.84
CA TYR A 226 -1.58 15.03 17.96
C TYR A 226 -2.29 15.78 19.08
N ASN A 227 -2.41 17.12 19.02
CA ASN A 227 -3.01 17.99 20.04
C ASN A 227 -2.41 17.85 21.45
N MET A 228 -1.16 17.37 21.54
CA MET A 228 -0.40 17.22 22.78
C MET A 228 1.10 17.39 22.54
N SER A 229 1.87 17.60 23.60
CA SER A 229 3.33 17.67 23.49
C SER A 229 3.96 16.28 23.35
N ILE A 230 5.18 16.24 22.81
CA ILE A 230 5.96 14.98 22.69
C ILE A 230 6.19 14.34 24.07
N LYS A 231 6.36 15.16 25.13
CA LYS A 231 6.54 14.67 26.49
C LYS A 231 5.27 14.00 27.01
N GLU A 232 4.13 14.68 26.91
CA GLU A 232 2.83 14.10 27.29
C GLU A 232 2.54 12.80 26.54
N TYR A 233 2.85 12.78 25.25
CA TYR A 233 2.68 11.57 24.43
C TYR A 233 3.53 10.41 24.94
N ARG A 234 4.78 10.64 25.29
CA ARG A 234 5.67 9.63 25.86
C ARG A 234 5.14 9.13 27.21
N ASP A 235 4.80 10.05 28.12
CA ASP A 235 4.33 9.72 29.47
C ASP A 235 3.04 8.86 29.44
N LEU A 236 2.19 9.03 28.43
CA LEU A 236 0.99 8.24 28.22
C LEU A 236 1.23 6.84 27.58
N ASN A 237 2.39 6.62 26.94
CA ASN A 237 2.68 5.41 26.18
C ASN A 237 3.94 4.66 26.66
N SER A 238 4.49 5.05 27.85
CA SER A 238 5.63 4.41 28.53
C SER A 238 5.22 3.29 29.45
#